data_37dbc1f037f5cbc864d76d7bad331e70
#
_entry.id   37dbc1f037f5cbc864d76d7bad331e70
#
_cell.length_a   1.000
_cell.length_b   1.000
_cell.length_c   1.000
_cell.angle_alpha   90.00
_cell.angle_beta   90.00
_cell.angle_gamma   90.00
#
_symmetry.space_group_name_H-M   'P 1'
#
loop_
_entity.id
_entity.type
_entity.pdbx_description
1 polymer ?
#
loop_
_entity_poly.entity_id
_entity_poly.type
_entity_poly.pdbx_seq_one_letter_code
_entity_poly.pdbx_strand_id
1 'polypeptide(L)'
;LVARKRTSSWVYTYLRAFYDDSSTTYGSNNLVYPGVNMPNILAPIQGNQKLGCKEVPVLAKNGGEKRDEYGNTITKEKCGYLKYQDGSGLLNVEEFDEFIYDLTNFLTYVGEPSRAERERMGVYAIIFFIIFTFLSALLYREYQKDYH
;
A
#
# COMPACT_ATOMS: atom_id res chain seq x y z
N LEU A 1 -2.45 14.18 -5.74
CA LEU A 1 -3.64 13.90 -4.92
C LEU A 1 -3.93 12.41 -4.70
N VAL A 2 -3.21 11.52 -5.41
CA VAL A 2 -3.31 10.06 -5.19
C VAL A 2 -2.85 9.71 -3.77
N ALA A 3 -1.74 10.29 -3.31
CA ALA A 3 -1.19 10.07 -1.96
C ALA A 3 -2.14 10.50 -0.82
N ARG A 4 -3.10 11.40 -1.09
CA ARG A 4 -4.16 11.78 -0.13
C ARG A 4 -5.32 10.79 -0.12
N LYS A 5 -5.62 10.20 -1.28
CA LYS A 5 -6.76 9.28 -1.48
C LYS A 5 -6.41 7.83 -1.14
N ARG A 6 -5.15 7.47 -1.30
CA ARG A 6 -4.57 6.15 -1.05
C ARG A 6 -3.52 6.26 0.05
N THR A 7 -3.23 5.16 0.72
CA THR A 7 -2.15 5.12 1.72
C THR A 7 -0.79 5.23 1.04
N SER A 8 0.23 5.72 1.76
CA SER A 8 1.62 5.76 1.28
C SER A 8 2.12 4.36 0.88
N SER A 9 1.77 3.32 1.64
CA SER A 9 2.09 1.93 1.32
C SER A 9 1.50 1.49 -0.02
N TRP A 10 0.29 1.94 -0.35
CA TRP A 10 -0.31 1.65 -1.66
C TRP A 10 0.47 2.32 -2.79
N VAL A 11 0.85 3.59 -2.63
CA VAL A 11 1.63 4.33 -3.63
C VAL A 11 2.98 3.68 -3.85
N TYR A 12 3.67 3.31 -2.77
CA TYR A 12 4.94 2.60 -2.80
C TYR A 12 4.84 1.29 -3.58
N THR A 13 3.87 0.46 -3.26
CA THR A 13 3.66 -0.83 -3.95
C THR A 13 3.25 -0.63 -5.41
N TYR A 14 2.40 0.36 -5.69
CA TYR A 14 1.96 0.69 -7.04
C TYR A 14 3.12 1.09 -7.96
N LEU A 15 4.01 1.96 -7.51
CA LEU A 15 5.16 2.44 -8.30
C LEU A 15 6.16 1.32 -8.63
N ARG A 16 6.25 0.28 -7.80
CA ARG A 16 7.12 -0.87 -7.99
C ARG A 16 6.50 -2.00 -8.82
N ALA A 17 5.20 -1.97 -9.01
CA ALA A 17 4.42 -3.09 -9.53
C ALA A 17 4.13 -3.01 -11.03
N PHE A 18 4.82 -2.18 -11.78
CA PHE A 18 4.73 -2.12 -13.23
C PHE A 18 5.47 -3.28 -13.89
N TYR A 19 4.91 -3.83 -14.95
CA TYR A 19 5.52 -4.89 -15.76
C TYR A 19 5.19 -4.71 -17.24
N ASP A 20 6.00 -5.31 -18.10
CA ASP A 20 5.81 -5.28 -19.55
C ASP A 20 4.60 -6.11 -19.94
N ASP A 21 3.66 -5.49 -20.66
CA ASP A 21 2.44 -6.12 -21.16
C ASP A 21 2.10 -5.56 -22.53
N SER A 22 2.42 -6.33 -23.58
CA SER A 22 2.18 -5.94 -24.97
C SER A 22 0.71 -5.88 -25.35
N SER A 23 -0.20 -6.37 -24.51
CA SER A 23 -1.64 -6.29 -24.75
C SER A 23 -2.23 -4.91 -24.45
N THR A 24 -1.50 -4.06 -23.74
CA THR A 24 -1.93 -2.71 -23.37
C THR A 24 -1.45 -1.66 -24.36
N THR A 25 -2.16 -0.53 -24.43
CA THR A 25 -1.84 0.58 -25.35
C THR A 25 -0.44 1.16 -25.12
N TYR A 26 0.04 1.13 -23.88
CA TYR A 26 1.33 1.70 -23.48
C TYR A 26 2.43 0.67 -23.28
N GLY A 27 2.19 -0.60 -23.62
CA GLY A 27 3.17 -1.68 -23.46
C GLY A 27 3.49 -2.03 -22.01
N SER A 28 2.75 -1.51 -21.05
CA SER A 28 2.95 -1.75 -19.62
C SER A 28 1.62 -1.89 -18.87
N ASN A 29 1.64 -2.67 -17.80
CA ASN A 29 0.50 -2.87 -16.91
C ASN A 29 0.97 -2.86 -15.47
N ASN A 30 0.06 -2.91 -14.51
CA ASN A 30 0.38 -2.84 -13.10
C ASN A 30 -0.31 -3.95 -12.31
N LEU A 31 0.43 -4.61 -11.43
CA LEU A 31 -0.11 -5.72 -10.64
C LEU A 31 -1.09 -5.26 -9.55
N VAL A 32 -0.90 -4.06 -9.01
CA VAL A 32 -1.76 -3.47 -7.96
C VAL A 32 -3.02 -2.85 -8.55
N TYR A 33 -2.92 -2.35 -9.78
CA TYR A 33 -4.04 -1.74 -10.51
C TYR A 33 -4.07 -2.24 -11.96
N PRO A 34 -4.59 -3.44 -12.21
CA PRO A 34 -4.64 -4.02 -13.55
C PRO A 34 -5.45 -3.17 -14.53
N GLY A 35 -4.99 -3.14 -15.78
CA GLY A 35 -5.63 -2.34 -16.82
C GLY A 35 -5.31 -0.84 -16.70
N VAL A 36 -4.21 -0.49 -16.06
CA VAL A 36 -3.78 0.90 -15.94
C VAL A 36 -3.46 1.49 -17.32
N ASN A 37 -4.07 2.63 -17.61
CA ASN A 37 -3.85 3.36 -18.85
C ASN A 37 -2.72 4.41 -18.66
N MET A 38 -1.55 3.94 -18.24
CA MET A 38 -0.38 4.75 -17.90
C MET A 38 0.91 4.03 -18.31
N PRO A 39 1.84 4.69 -19.01
CA PRO A 39 3.14 4.11 -19.33
C PRO A 39 4.01 3.97 -18.05
N ASN A 40 4.89 2.97 -18.03
CA ASN A 40 5.91 2.86 -16.99
C ASN A 40 7.05 3.86 -17.23
N ILE A 41 6.94 5.06 -16.68
CA ILE A 41 7.97 6.10 -16.78
C ILE A 41 9.25 5.78 -15.97
N LEU A 42 9.16 4.82 -15.06
CA LEU A 42 10.29 4.40 -14.22
C LEU A 42 11.07 3.23 -14.82
N ALA A 43 10.62 2.66 -15.95
CA ALA A 43 11.29 1.55 -16.61
C ALA A 43 12.80 1.76 -16.87
N PRO A 44 13.28 2.95 -17.29
CA PRO A 44 14.72 3.18 -17.48
C PRO A 44 15.53 3.09 -16.19
N ILE A 45 14.92 3.39 -15.06
CA ILE A 45 15.56 3.39 -13.74
C ILE A 45 15.42 2.01 -13.09
N GLN A 46 14.21 1.48 -13.10
CA GLN A 46 13.83 0.20 -12.51
C GLN A 46 14.39 -0.99 -13.29
N GLY A 47 14.39 -0.90 -14.62
CA GLY A 47 14.53 -2.04 -15.50
C GLY A 47 13.19 -2.73 -15.81
N ASN A 48 13.26 -3.68 -16.74
CA ASN A 48 12.08 -4.37 -17.23
C ASN A 48 11.65 -5.47 -16.25
N GLN A 49 10.40 -5.50 -15.92
CA GLN A 49 9.77 -6.58 -15.16
C GLN A 49 8.77 -7.32 -16.04
N LYS A 50 8.69 -8.63 -15.86
CA LYS A 50 7.69 -9.47 -16.53
C LYS A 50 6.87 -10.23 -15.52
N LEU A 51 5.63 -10.52 -15.88
CA LEU A 51 4.78 -11.41 -15.10
C LEU A 51 5.28 -12.84 -15.28
N GLY A 52 5.59 -13.48 -14.18
CA GLY A 52 6.06 -14.87 -14.14
C GLY A 52 5.21 -15.73 -13.22
N CYS A 53 5.48 -17.03 -13.32
CA CYS A 53 4.92 -18.02 -12.41
C CYS A 53 6.05 -18.56 -11.52
N LYS A 54 5.70 -18.90 -10.28
CA LYS A 54 6.62 -19.49 -9.29
C LYS A 54 5.95 -20.72 -8.68
N GLU A 55 6.73 -21.77 -8.50
CA GLU A 55 6.28 -22.92 -7.73
C GLU A 55 6.23 -22.56 -6.25
N VAL A 56 5.07 -22.76 -5.64
CA VAL A 56 4.87 -22.54 -4.21
C VAL A 56 4.40 -23.83 -3.55
N PRO A 57 4.89 -24.14 -2.34
CA PRO A 57 4.45 -25.33 -1.62
C PRO A 57 2.95 -25.22 -1.29
N VAL A 58 2.25 -26.31 -1.44
CA VAL A 58 0.83 -26.41 -1.01
C VAL A 58 0.81 -26.60 0.49
N LEU A 59 0.15 -25.68 1.20
CA LEU A 59 -0.01 -25.77 2.64
C LEU A 59 -1.14 -26.77 3.00
N ALA A 60 -0.90 -27.62 3.99
CA ALA A 60 -1.91 -28.44 4.60
C ALA A 60 -2.78 -27.61 5.56
N LYS A 61 -3.94 -28.11 5.97
CA LYS A 61 -4.88 -27.44 6.89
C LYS A 61 -4.28 -27.07 8.27
N ASN A 62 -3.18 -27.72 8.64
CA ASN A 62 -2.44 -27.46 9.88
C ASN A 62 -1.30 -26.43 9.71
N GLY A 63 -1.19 -25.76 8.56
CA GLY A 63 -0.16 -24.76 8.27
C GLY A 63 1.21 -25.31 7.85
N GLY A 64 1.41 -26.64 7.83
CA GLY A 64 2.62 -27.26 7.32
C GLY A 64 2.59 -27.47 5.80
N GLU A 65 3.76 -27.76 5.20
CA GLU A 65 3.86 -28.12 3.80
C GLU A 65 3.24 -29.52 3.55
N LYS A 66 2.39 -29.61 2.53
CA LYS A 66 1.84 -30.90 2.11
C LYS A 66 2.89 -31.71 1.39
N ARG A 67 3.11 -32.95 1.83
CA ARG A 67 4.07 -33.88 1.22
C ARG A 67 3.34 -35.05 0.55
N ASP A 68 3.95 -35.60 -0.49
CA ASP A 68 3.48 -36.81 -1.15
C ASP A 68 3.86 -38.07 -0.35
N GLU A 69 3.47 -39.24 -0.84
CA GLU A 69 3.79 -40.55 -0.22
C GLU A 69 5.30 -40.83 -0.17
N TYR A 70 6.09 -40.13 -0.97
CA TYR A 70 7.57 -40.27 -1.05
C TYR A 70 8.31 -39.21 -0.22
N GLY A 71 7.57 -38.32 0.52
CA GLY A 71 8.15 -37.30 1.37
C GLY A 71 8.52 -36.01 0.66
N ASN A 72 8.26 -35.86 -0.66
CA ASN A 72 8.52 -34.63 -1.40
C ASN A 72 7.43 -33.61 -1.16
N THR A 73 7.78 -32.34 -1.09
CA THR A 73 6.80 -31.23 -0.96
C THR A 73 6.01 -31.09 -2.25
N ILE A 74 4.68 -31.17 -2.13
CA ILE A 74 3.79 -30.94 -3.27
C ILE A 74 3.80 -29.44 -3.58
N THR A 75 4.29 -29.05 -4.76
CA THR A 75 4.29 -27.69 -5.26
C THR A 75 3.12 -27.44 -6.21
N LYS A 76 2.62 -26.22 -6.21
CA LYS A 76 1.64 -25.74 -7.20
C LYS A 76 2.22 -24.51 -7.87
N GLU A 77 2.11 -24.45 -9.19
CA GLU A 77 2.47 -23.25 -9.92
C GLU A 77 1.48 -22.12 -9.61
N LYS A 78 2.00 -21.00 -9.13
CA LYS A 78 1.23 -19.79 -8.88
C LYS A 78 1.81 -18.67 -9.73
N CYS A 79 0.98 -18.14 -10.63
CA CYS A 79 1.33 -17.03 -11.52
C CYS A 79 0.94 -15.68 -10.89
N GLY A 80 1.48 -14.58 -11.45
CA GLY A 80 1.23 -13.24 -10.95
C GLY A 80 2.35 -12.71 -10.06
N TYR A 81 3.55 -13.24 -10.17
CA TYR A 81 4.77 -12.70 -9.55
C TYR A 81 5.52 -11.84 -10.55
N LEU A 82 6.11 -10.76 -10.06
CA LEU A 82 7.02 -9.94 -10.85
C LEU A 82 8.39 -10.61 -10.92
N LYS A 83 8.86 -10.81 -12.12
CA LYS A 83 10.21 -11.32 -12.43
C LYS A 83 11.03 -10.15 -12.93
N TYR A 84 12.08 -9.83 -12.21
CA TYR A 84 13.03 -8.79 -12.57
C TYR A 84 13.96 -9.29 -13.68
N GLN A 85 14.27 -8.42 -14.63
CA GLN A 85 15.30 -8.70 -15.63
C GLN A 85 16.59 -7.98 -15.22
N ASP A 86 17.52 -8.73 -14.65
CA ASP A 86 18.80 -8.19 -14.16
C ASP A 86 19.53 -7.38 -15.23
N GLY A 87 20.07 -6.22 -14.81
CA GLY A 87 20.88 -5.36 -15.69
C GLY A 87 20.12 -4.55 -16.73
N SER A 88 18.78 -4.55 -16.70
CA SER A 88 17.98 -3.75 -17.63
C SER A 88 17.72 -2.32 -17.15
N GLY A 89 17.92 -2.02 -15.86
CA GLY A 89 17.72 -0.72 -15.23
C GLY A 89 19.05 -0.03 -14.88
N LEU A 90 18.96 1.28 -14.60
CA LEU A 90 20.10 2.09 -14.13
C LEU A 90 20.45 1.80 -12.68
N LEU A 91 19.46 1.47 -11.84
CA LEU A 91 19.62 1.16 -10.43
C LEU A 91 19.48 -0.34 -10.21
N ASN A 92 20.15 -0.85 -9.18
CA ASN A 92 19.89 -2.20 -8.69
C ASN A 92 18.56 -2.22 -7.89
N VAL A 93 18.11 -3.41 -7.48
CA VAL A 93 16.81 -3.59 -6.81
C VAL A 93 16.74 -2.82 -5.49
N GLU A 94 17.82 -2.84 -4.71
CA GLU A 94 17.86 -2.18 -3.40
C GLU A 94 17.87 -0.65 -3.54
N GLU A 95 18.70 -0.12 -4.43
CA GLU A 95 18.76 1.32 -4.75
C GLU A 95 17.44 1.83 -5.31
N PHE A 96 16.78 1.04 -6.15
CA PHE A 96 15.46 1.39 -6.68
C PHE A 96 14.40 1.41 -5.57
N ASP A 97 14.45 0.48 -4.64
CA ASP A 97 13.53 0.43 -3.51
C ASP A 97 13.68 1.65 -2.59
N GLU A 98 14.91 2.08 -2.32
CA GLU A 98 15.21 3.29 -1.57
C GLU A 98 14.72 4.55 -2.30
N PHE A 99 15.00 4.64 -3.60
CA PHE A 99 14.51 5.73 -4.45
C PHE A 99 12.97 5.85 -4.42
N ILE A 100 12.26 4.73 -4.55
CA ILE A 100 10.78 4.73 -4.50
C ILE A 100 10.26 5.06 -3.10
N TYR A 101 10.97 4.64 -2.06
CA TYR A 101 10.63 5.01 -0.68
C TYR A 101 10.70 6.54 -0.48
N ASP A 102 11.78 7.17 -0.91
CA ASP A 102 11.96 8.63 -0.83
C ASP A 102 10.94 9.38 -1.69
N LEU A 103 10.71 8.92 -2.91
CA LEU A 103 9.70 9.48 -3.79
C LEU A 103 8.29 9.39 -3.16
N THR A 104 7.97 8.27 -2.54
CA THR A 104 6.67 8.08 -1.87
C THR A 104 6.50 9.00 -0.67
N ASN A 105 7.55 9.20 0.12
CA ASN A 105 7.56 10.15 1.23
C ASN A 105 7.36 11.58 0.74
N PHE A 106 8.06 11.96 -0.33
CA PHE A 106 7.90 13.27 -0.96
C PHE A 106 6.47 13.48 -1.47
N LEU A 107 5.90 12.52 -2.20
CA LEU A 107 4.53 12.58 -2.71
C LEU A 107 3.49 12.66 -1.58
N THR A 108 3.74 11.98 -0.47
CA THR A 108 2.88 12.00 0.71
C THR A 108 2.93 13.39 1.37
N TYR A 109 4.11 13.95 1.53
CA TYR A 109 4.29 15.29 2.08
C TYR A 109 3.64 16.37 1.21
N VAL A 110 3.89 16.36 -0.10
CA VAL A 110 3.29 17.33 -1.03
C VAL A 110 1.78 17.15 -1.14
N GLY A 111 1.30 15.92 -0.99
CA GLY A 111 -0.14 15.62 -1.00
C GLY A 111 -0.90 16.22 0.18
N GLU A 112 -0.26 16.34 1.33
CA GLU A 112 -0.90 16.81 2.57
C GLU A 112 0.12 17.43 3.56
N PRO A 113 0.69 18.61 3.23
CA PRO A 113 1.74 19.23 4.03
C PRO A 113 1.28 19.63 5.44
N SER A 114 0.00 19.95 5.60
CA SER A 114 -0.61 20.35 6.89
C SER A 114 -1.16 19.17 7.71
N ARG A 115 -0.85 17.93 7.34
CA ARG A 115 -1.38 16.74 8.01
C ARG A 115 -1.02 16.70 9.50
N ALA A 116 0.23 16.95 9.84
CA ALA A 116 0.71 16.93 11.22
C ALA A 116 0.02 17.99 12.09
N GLU A 117 -0.18 19.20 11.54
CA GLU A 117 -0.90 20.27 12.25
C GLU A 117 -2.37 19.93 12.43
N ARG A 118 -3.01 19.37 11.42
CA ARG A 118 -4.42 18.96 11.49
C ARG A 118 -4.64 17.86 12.53
N GLU A 119 -3.77 16.85 12.57
CA GLU A 119 -3.83 15.77 13.57
C GLU A 119 -3.67 16.33 14.99
N ARG A 120 -2.72 17.25 15.19
CA ARG A 120 -2.50 17.93 16.47
C ARG A 120 -3.71 18.77 16.90
N MET A 121 -4.26 19.58 15.99
CA MET A 121 -5.48 20.36 16.27
C MET A 121 -6.68 19.47 16.55
N GLY A 122 -6.79 18.32 15.87
CA GLY A 122 -7.83 17.33 16.10
C GLY A 122 -7.86 16.82 17.54
N VAL A 123 -6.70 16.55 18.12
CA VAL A 123 -6.59 16.13 19.53
C VAL A 123 -7.13 17.19 20.48
N TYR A 124 -6.77 18.46 20.28
CA TYR A 124 -7.28 19.56 21.11
C TYR A 124 -8.79 19.73 20.97
N ALA A 125 -9.31 19.58 19.76
CA ALA A 125 -10.76 19.66 19.51
C ALA A 125 -11.50 18.52 20.24
N ILE A 126 -10.97 17.30 20.23
CA ILE A 126 -11.59 16.18 20.94
C ILE A 126 -11.60 16.44 22.45
N ILE A 127 -10.50 16.89 23.04
CA ILE A 127 -10.44 17.24 24.47
C ILE A 127 -11.45 18.30 24.80
N PHE A 128 -11.55 19.36 24.01
CA PHE A 128 -12.55 20.43 24.20
C PHE A 128 -13.97 19.87 24.19
N PHE A 129 -14.33 19.03 23.22
CA PHE A 129 -15.67 18.45 23.17
C PHE A 129 -15.98 17.51 24.32
N ILE A 130 -14.99 16.76 24.83
CA ILE A 130 -15.18 15.91 26.02
C ILE A 130 -15.52 16.78 27.24
N ILE A 131 -14.75 17.84 27.49
CA ILE A 131 -14.99 18.77 28.60
C ILE A 131 -16.36 19.46 28.45
N PHE A 132 -16.66 19.94 27.25
CA PHE A 132 -17.94 20.60 26.96
C PHE A 132 -19.14 19.66 27.18
N THR A 133 -19.04 18.42 26.73
CA THR A 133 -20.07 17.40 26.93
C THR A 133 -20.28 17.11 28.42
N PHE A 134 -19.18 17.00 29.16
CA PHE A 134 -19.25 16.76 30.62
C PHE A 134 -19.95 17.92 31.34
N LEU A 135 -19.59 19.16 31.05
CA LEU A 135 -20.24 20.37 31.63
C LEU A 135 -21.71 20.43 31.25
N SER A 136 -22.05 20.16 29.99
CA SER A 136 -23.42 20.13 29.51
C SER A 136 -24.25 19.06 30.22
N ALA A 137 -23.67 17.89 30.47
CA ALA A 137 -24.32 16.80 31.20
C ALA A 137 -24.58 17.17 32.68
N LEU A 138 -23.63 17.87 33.31
CA LEU A 138 -23.84 18.37 34.68
C LEU A 138 -24.98 19.42 34.74
N LEU A 139 -24.99 20.37 33.81
CA LEU A 139 -26.08 21.36 33.68
C LEU A 139 -27.44 20.69 33.45
N TYR A 140 -27.47 19.71 32.54
CA TYR A 140 -28.69 18.95 32.27
C TYR A 140 -29.24 18.26 33.52
N ARG A 141 -28.36 17.63 34.30
CA ARG A 141 -28.75 17.00 35.57
C ARG A 141 -29.28 18.01 36.61
N GLU A 142 -28.71 19.22 36.66
CA GLU A 142 -29.16 20.25 37.59
C GLU A 142 -30.56 20.78 37.21
N TYR A 143 -30.79 21.07 35.94
CA TYR A 143 -32.11 21.48 35.45
C TYR A 143 -33.20 20.40 35.64
N GLN A 144 -32.84 19.13 35.57
CA GLN A 144 -33.81 18.06 35.81
C GLN A 144 -34.27 17.96 37.28
N LYS A 145 -33.50 18.43 38.24
CA LYS A 145 -33.90 18.46 39.65
C LYS A 145 -35.01 19.48 39.92
N ASP A 146 -35.06 20.57 39.15
CA ASP A 146 -36.07 21.63 39.33
C ASP A 146 -37.43 21.24 38.72
N TYR A 147 -37.52 20.18 37.96
CA TYR A 147 -38.74 19.65 37.34
C TYR A 147 -39.48 18.59 38.19
N HIS A 148 -38.88 18.17 39.29
CA HIS A 148 -39.46 17.23 40.25
C HIS A 148 -39.65 17.91 41.63
#